data_5066be45f4d68d9638b8973241027330
#
_entry.id   5066be45f4d68d9638b8973241027330
#
_cell.length_a   1.000
_cell.length_b   1.000
_cell.length_c   1.000
_cell.angle_alpha   90.00
_cell.angle_beta   90.00
_cell.angle_gamma   90.00
#
_symmetry.space_group_name_H-M   'P 1'
#
loop_
_entity.id
_entity.type
_entity.pdbx_description
1 polymer ?
#
loop_
_entity_poly.entity_id
_entity_poly.type
_entity_poly.pdbx_seq_one_letter_code
_entity_poly.pdbx_strand_id
1 'polypeptide(L)'
;MFSLEEYLDSQKIAEADQVRTDAFDQICDLVADAFEEEWSKADESNKSMRLEREKRAIMGYEDEHELYIEQIREILKKNGLEGSDFPSWHASLEQAVFAEIYGLAGLDAWAYDRRPEYVFSSSAKIIGERIYFLLDGHTVLQPQKISADRRLKLRRALLLATPLERADKGFHEVYLRNGIRITIFSGSRTKADQDIIVFRKYVLPKLDFEILTERKTIPCEAMTLFRHMIKAGFNVLFSGQVRSGKTTFLQIWQSMENRGLEGLAVATDPETPWHLIMPDVPIMQIVADGEQLEALYKSLLRGDNDYVLMEEMRDAAAFKLAVDIATSGTSRCKATVHDASGIDVPYRMASEIVNRFGGNINSTLARIFGSFDYCIELARDTREDRKIMKGILEYEYDDISDCVCARYICRYDFVSGKWLWSSGRGRSKSEKYPQQTTEIKTFERMLDELSGGVDRGWRITPAYYRGAV
;
A
#
# COMPACT_ATOMS: atom_id res chain seq x y z
N MET A 1 -7.87 25.12 33.01
CA MET A 1 -9.02 25.62 33.79
C MET A 1 -10.23 25.41 32.91
N PHE A 2 -11.20 24.60 33.33
CA PHE A 2 -12.38 24.27 32.52
C PHE A 2 -13.27 25.53 32.49
N SER A 3 -13.56 26.07 31.31
CA SER A 3 -14.46 27.21 31.15
C SER A 3 -15.88 26.69 30.91
N LEU A 4 -16.82 27.08 31.76
CA LEU A 4 -18.23 26.72 31.62
C LEU A 4 -18.85 27.33 30.36
N GLU A 5 -18.37 28.50 29.93
CA GLU A 5 -18.81 29.11 28.65
C GLU A 5 -18.40 28.30 27.44
N GLU A 6 -17.15 27.85 27.39
CA GLU A 6 -16.67 26.97 26.28
C GLU A 6 -17.43 25.63 26.24
N TYR A 7 -17.80 25.10 27.38
CA TYR A 7 -18.63 23.89 27.48
C TYR A 7 -20.06 24.13 26.98
N LEU A 8 -20.69 25.23 27.40
CA LEU A 8 -22.06 25.58 26.98
C LEU A 8 -22.13 25.90 25.47
N ASP A 9 -21.11 26.56 24.92
CA ASP A 9 -21.04 26.85 23.50
C ASP A 9 -20.76 25.57 22.68
N SER A 10 -19.96 24.66 23.21
CA SER A 10 -19.76 23.34 22.55
C SER A 10 -21.03 22.48 22.55
N GLN A 11 -21.86 22.57 23.61
CA GLN A 11 -23.17 21.90 23.68
C GLN A 11 -24.16 22.49 22.67
N LYS A 12 -24.24 23.84 22.58
CA LYS A 12 -25.11 24.50 21.59
C LYS A 12 -24.74 24.18 20.15
N ILE A 13 -23.43 24.09 19.84
CA ILE A 13 -22.93 23.68 18.53
C ILE A 13 -23.32 22.22 18.26
N ALA A 14 -23.15 21.33 19.25
CA ALA A 14 -23.52 19.92 19.13
C ALA A 14 -25.04 19.72 18.95
N GLU A 15 -25.89 20.49 19.64
CA GLU A 15 -27.35 20.47 19.45
C GLU A 15 -27.75 21.00 18.05
N ALA A 16 -27.12 22.07 17.57
CA ALA A 16 -27.37 22.62 16.24
C ALA A 16 -26.94 21.64 15.13
N ASP A 17 -25.83 20.94 15.31
CA ASP A 17 -25.36 19.91 14.38
C ASP A 17 -26.28 18.67 14.41
N GLN A 18 -26.83 18.31 15.57
CA GLN A 18 -27.78 17.20 15.69
C GLN A 18 -29.09 17.49 14.94
N VAL A 19 -29.65 18.69 15.11
CA VAL A 19 -30.88 19.12 14.40
C VAL A 19 -30.67 19.16 12.88
N ARG A 20 -29.47 19.57 12.41
CA ARG A 20 -29.11 19.54 10.97
C ARG A 20 -29.00 18.13 10.44
N THR A 21 -28.44 17.21 11.23
CA THR A 21 -28.32 15.79 10.87
C THR A 21 -29.70 15.15 10.69
N ASP A 22 -30.63 15.38 11.65
CA ASP A 22 -31.99 14.82 11.58
C ASP A 22 -32.77 15.32 10.35
N ALA A 23 -32.62 16.59 9.97
CA ALA A 23 -33.26 17.14 8.77
C ALA A 23 -32.67 16.56 7.48
N PHE A 24 -31.36 16.35 7.44
CA PHE A 24 -30.68 15.74 6.32
C PHE A 24 -31.03 14.24 6.18
N ASP A 25 -31.14 13.51 7.28
CA ASP A 25 -31.57 12.11 7.28
C ASP A 25 -32.97 11.94 6.71
N GLN A 26 -33.92 12.86 7.04
CA GLN A 26 -35.26 12.88 6.45
C GLN A 26 -35.22 13.11 4.93
N ILE A 27 -34.30 13.94 4.42
CA ILE A 27 -34.13 14.12 2.98
C ILE A 27 -33.61 12.83 2.33
N CYS A 28 -32.64 12.14 2.97
CA CYS A 28 -32.14 10.86 2.49
C CYS A 28 -33.26 9.81 2.43
N ASP A 29 -34.09 9.71 3.47
CA ASP A 29 -35.21 8.78 3.50
C ASP A 29 -36.22 9.09 2.41
N LEU A 30 -36.62 10.37 2.21
CA LEU A 30 -37.53 10.79 1.14
C LEU A 30 -36.98 10.41 -0.24
N VAL A 31 -35.70 10.62 -0.49
CA VAL A 31 -35.08 10.26 -1.76
C VAL A 31 -35.01 8.73 -1.93
N ALA A 32 -34.67 7.98 -0.87
CA ALA A 32 -34.69 6.53 -0.91
C ALA A 32 -36.07 5.95 -1.19
N ASP A 33 -37.13 6.49 -0.55
CA ASP A 33 -38.53 6.10 -0.77
C ASP A 33 -38.96 6.40 -2.20
N ALA A 34 -38.56 7.54 -2.79
CA ALA A 34 -38.85 7.89 -4.17
C ALA A 34 -38.25 6.87 -5.17
N PHE A 35 -37.01 6.43 -4.93
CA PHE A 35 -36.39 5.37 -5.72
C PHE A 35 -37.10 4.02 -5.52
N GLU A 36 -37.51 3.67 -4.31
CA GLU A 36 -38.23 2.44 -4.05
C GLU A 36 -39.62 2.43 -4.71
N GLU A 37 -40.33 3.55 -4.69
CA GLU A 37 -41.62 3.68 -5.35
C GLU A 37 -41.52 3.53 -6.88
N GLU A 38 -40.53 4.17 -7.50
CA GLU A 38 -40.27 4.03 -8.94
C GLU A 38 -40.00 2.58 -9.32
N TRP A 39 -39.30 1.86 -8.49
CA TRP A 39 -38.84 0.51 -8.74
C TRP A 39 -39.80 -0.59 -8.30
N SER A 40 -40.72 -0.30 -7.40
CA SER A 40 -41.83 -1.21 -7.09
C SER A 40 -42.75 -1.45 -8.27
N LYS A 41 -42.78 -0.50 -9.21
CA LYS A 41 -43.55 -0.56 -10.46
C LYS A 41 -42.88 -1.34 -11.59
N ALA A 42 -41.61 -1.75 -11.37
CA ALA A 42 -40.77 -2.41 -12.36
C ALA A 42 -40.94 -3.94 -12.34
N ASP A 43 -40.76 -4.59 -13.48
CA ASP A 43 -40.76 -6.04 -13.62
C ASP A 43 -39.47 -6.70 -13.07
N GLU A 44 -39.43 -8.06 -13.06
CA GLU A 44 -38.26 -8.79 -12.50
C GLU A 44 -36.95 -8.53 -13.23
N SER A 45 -37.00 -8.24 -14.55
CA SER A 45 -35.81 -7.89 -15.33
C SER A 45 -35.19 -6.58 -14.85
N ASN A 46 -36.06 -5.60 -14.56
CA ASN A 46 -35.65 -4.29 -14.06
C ASN A 46 -35.08 -4.37 -12.62
N LYS A 47 -35.59 -5.29 -11.79
CA LYS A 47 -35.04 -5.51 -10.44
C LYS A 47 -33.61 -6.06 -10.47
N SER A 48 -33.31 -6.97 -11.39
CA SER A 48 -31.95 -7.50 -11.56
C SER A 48 -30.98 -6.41 -12.05
N MET A 49 -31.44 -5.60 -13.02
CA MET A 49 -30.64 -4.48 -13.51
C MET A 49 -30.37 -3.43 -12.43
N ARG A 50 -31.32 -3.16 -11.57
CA ARG A 50 -31.16 -2.27 -10.41
C ARG A 50 -30.06 -2.75 -9.48
N LEU A 51 -30.13 -4.02 -9.04
CA LEU A 51 -29.12 -4.58 -8.13
C LEU A 51 -27.72 -4.49 -8.73
N GLU A 52 -27.59 -4.68 -10.02
CA GLU A 52 -26.30 -4.53 -10.71
C GLU A 52 -25.83 -3.07 -10.72
N ARG A 53 -26.72 -2.11 -10.92
CA ARG A 53 -26.39 -0.67 -10.84
C ARG A 53 -25.97 -0.25 -9.43
N GLU A 54 -26.69 -0.70 -8.39
CA GLU A 54 -26.31 -0.43 -7.00
C GLU A 54 -24.91 -1.00 -6.67
N LYS A 55 -24.61 -2.22 -7.16
CA LYS A 55 -23.27 -2.79 -7.03
C LYS A 55 -22.21 -1.94 -7.73
N ARG A 56 -22.48 -1.49 -8.95
CA ARG A 56 -21.56 -0.62 -9.69
C ARG A 56 -21.36 0.71 -8.99
N ALA A 57 -22.42 1.30 -8.43
CA ALA A 57 -22.34 2.53 -7.66
C ALA A 57 -21.45 2.39 -6.42
N ILE A 58 -21.69 1.38 -5.57
CA ILE A 58 -20.86 1.17 -4.37
C ILE A 58 -19.39 0.82 -4.72
N MET A 59 -19.15 0.17 -5.86
CA MET A 59 -17.80 -0.15 -6.35
C MET A 59 -17.05 1.05 -6.94
N GLY A 60 -17.71 2.20 -7.13
CA GLY A 60 -17.08 3.44 -7.58
C GLY A 60 -17.01 3.60 -9.10
N TYR A 61 -18.00 3.14 -9.84
CA TYR A 61 -18.12 3.42 -11.28
C TYR A 61 -18.65 4.84 -11.48
N GLU A 62 -17.89 5.69 -12.17
CA GLU A 62 -18.21 7.12 -12.35
C GLU A 62 -19.51 7.34 -13.13
N ASP A 63 -19.75 6.56 -14.18
CA ASP A 63 -20.98 6.59 -14.97
C ASP A 63 -22.24 6.35 -14.11
N GLU A 64 -22.17 5.43 -13.16
CA GLU A 64 -23.28 5.20 -12.24
C GLU A 64 -23.41 6.31 -11.19
N HIS A 65 -22.27 6.86 -10.69
CA HIS A 65 -22.32 8.00 -9.78
C HIS A 65 -23.00 9.21 -10.41
N GLU A 66 -22.62 9.58 -11.64
CA GLU A 66 -23.21 10.70 -12.37
C GLU A 66 -24.71 10.49 -12.57
N LEU A 67 -25.12 9.28 -12.96
CA LEU A 67 -26.51 8.95 -13.18
C LEU A 67 -27.36 9.09 -11.90
N TYR A 68 -26.90 8.52 -10.77
CA TYR A 68 -27.62 8.64 -9.50
C TYR A 68 -27.67 10.08 -9.00
N ILE A 69 -26.58 10.84 -9.12
CA ILE A 69 -26.54 12.27 -8.76
C ILE A 69 -27.56 13.07 -9.58
N GLU A 70 -27.70 12.81 -10.88
CA GLU A 70 -28.70 13.49 -11.72
C GLU A 70 -30.13 13.14 -11.30
N GLN A 71 -30.40 11.86 -11.05
CA GLN A 71 -31.73 11.42 -10.58
C GLN A 71 -32.05 12.01 -9.19
N ILE A 72 -31.08 12.04 -8.27
CA ILE A 72 -31.25 12.67 -6.96
C ILE A 72 -31.58 14.16 -7.12
N ARG A 73 -30.87 14.87 -8.01
CA ARG A 73 -31.12 16.28 -8.30
C ARG A 73 -32.57 16.52 -8.77
N GLU A 74 -33.07 15.67 -9.66
CA GLU A 74 -34.46 15.76 -10.12
C GLU A 74 -35.47 15.54 -8.99
N ILE A 75 -35.23 14.55 -8.12
CA ILE A 75 -36.10 14.27 -6.95
C ILE A 75 -36.10 15.46 -5.99
N LEU A 76 -34.91 16.00 -5.65
CA LEU A 76 -34.78 17.16 -4.76
C LEU A 76 -35.50 18.38 -5.33
N LYS A 77 -35.36 18.66 -6.62
CA LYS A 77 -36.01 19.74 -7.32
C LYS A 77 -37.55 19.60 -7.31
N LYS A 78 -38.04 18.40 -7.58
CA LYS A 78 -39.51 18.10 -7.56
C LYS A 78 -40.11 18.36 -6.18
N ASN A 79 -39.33 18.17 -5.12
CA ASN A 79 -39.77 18.34 -3.73
C ASN A 79 -39.38 19.72 -3.12
N GLY A 80 -38.76 20.61 -3.89
CA GLY A 80 -38.37 21.95 -3.44
C GLY A 80 -37.26 21.95 -2.38
N LEU A 81 -36.36 20.97 -2.41
CA LEU A 81 -35.32 20.73 -1.39
C LEU A 81 -33.91 21.15 -1.86
N GLU A 82 -33.76 21.80 -3.02
CA GLU A 82 -32.47 22.15 -3.65
C GLU A 82 -31.55 23.03 -2.76
N GLY A 83 -32.10 23.78 -1.82
CA GLY A 83 -31.39 24.69 -0.93
C GLY A 83 -31.25 24.17 0.51
N SER A 84 -31.53 22.88 0.74
CA SER A 84 -31.49 22.31 2.08
C SER A 84 -30.06 22.18 2.61
N ASP A 85 -29.92 22.30 3.91
CA ASP A 85 -28.63 22.11 4.61
C ASP A 85 -28.17 20.65 4.49
N PHE A 86 -26.87 20.46 4.34
CA PHE A 86 -26.22 19.14 4.28
C PHE A 86 -24.89 19.15 5.04
N PRO A 87 -24.36 17.96 5.41
CA PRO A 87 -23.11 17.87 6.16
C PRO A 87 -21.94 18.52 5.41
N SER A 88 -21.16 19.35 6.11
CA SER A 88 -20.12 20.22 5.55
C SER A 88 -18.92 19.47 4.92
N TRP A 89 -18.81 18.18 5.13
CA TRP A 89 -17.75 17.34 4.50
C TRP A 89 -18.09 16.91 3.08
N HIS A 90 -19.29 17.13 2.60
CA HIS A 90 -19.67 16.94 1.20
C HIS A 90 -19.61 18.25 0.41
N ALA A 91 -19.48 18.16 -0.91
CA ALA A 91 -19.37 19.34 -1.76
C ALA A 91 -20.74 19.86 -2.26
N SER A 92 -21.75 19.01 -2.32
CA SER A 92 -23.14 19.37 -2.67
C SER A 92 -24.15 18.48 -1.93
N LEU A 93 -25.41 18.92 -1.89
CA LEU A 93 -26.51 18.16 -1.32
C LEU A 93 -26.72 16.82 -2.03
N GLU A 94 -26.66 16.80 -3.36
CA GLU A 94 -26.85 15.60 -4.16
C GLU A 94 -25.76 14.56 -3.88
N GLN A 95 -24.52 15.01 -3.74
CA GLN A 95 -23.39 14.14 -3.36
C GLN A 95 -23.53 13.61 -1.94
N ALA A 96 -24.03 14.43 -1.00
CA ALA A 96 -24.28 14.00 0.36
C ALA A 96 -25.36 12.92 0.42
N VAL A 97 -26.47 13.11 -0.27
CA VAL A 97 -27.58 12.16 -0.36
C VAL A 97 -27.12 10.87 -1.06
N PHE A 98 -26.40 10.97 -2.18
CA PHE A 98 -25.83 9.81 -2.86
C PHE A 98 -24.91 8.99 -1.92
N ALA A 99 -24.01 9.67 -1.22
CA ALA A 99 -23.07 9.04 -0.28
C ALA A 99 -23.80 8.24 0.81
N GLU A 100 -24.89 8.78 1.34
CA GLU A 100 -25.69 8.11 2.37
C GLU A 100 -26.53 6.96 1.84
N ILE A 101 -27.08 7.02 0.64
CA ILE A 101 -27.98 5.98 0.12
C ILE A 101 -27.21 4.88 -0.61
N TYR A 102 -26.33 5.23 -1.53
CA TYR A 102 -25.66 4.32 -2.47
C TYR A 102 -24.14 4.32 -2.37
N GLY A 103 -23.55 5.29 -1.67
CA GLY A 103 -22.11 5.46 -1.54
C GLY A 103 -21.54 4.89 -0.23
N LEU A 104 -20.42 5.46 0.19
CA LEU A 104 -19.68 5.05 1.38
C LEU A 104 -20.04 5.84 2.64
N ALA A 105 -21.23 6.47 2.69
CA ALA A 105 -21.70 7.31 3.78
C ALA A 105 -20.71 8.44 4.12
N GLY A 106 -20.49 8.76 5.37
CA GLY A 106 -19.55 9.79 5.81
C GLY A 106 -18.09 9.59 5.40
N LEU A 107 -17.75 8.45 4.78
CA LEU A 107 -16.41 8.19 4.23
C LEU A 107 -16.28 8.57 2.75
N ASP A 108 -17.37 8.86 2.07
CA ASP A 108 -17.38 9.09 0.62
C ASP A 108 -16.40 10.21 0.22
N ALA A 109 -16.46 11.34 0.91
CA ALA A 109 -15.55 12.47 0.66
C ALA A 109 -14.07 12.11 0.87
N TRP A 110 -13.76 11.22 1.81
CA TRP A 110 -12.41 10.70 2.03
C TRP A 110 -12.02 9.70 0.92
N ALA A 111 -12.91 8.83 0.52
CA ALA A 111 -12.63 7.77 -0.45
C ALA A 111 -12.33 8.30 -1.85
N TYR A 112 -12.89 9.44 -2.22
CA TYR A 112 -12.76 10.08 -3.53
C TYR A 112 -11.93 11.37 -3.50
N ASP A 113 -11.12 11.60 -2.45
CA ASP A 113 -10.21 12.75 -2.34
C ASP A 113 -10.89 14.13 -2.55
N ARG A 114 -12.16 14.24 -2.14
CA ARG A 114 -12.96 15.44 -2.38
C ARG A 114 -12.53 16.66 -1.56
N ARG A 115 -11.55 16.49 -0.66
CA ARG A 115 -10.95 17.55 0.16
C ARG A 115 -9.44 17.42 0.18
N PRO A 116 -8.69 18.53 0.19
CA PRO A 116 -7.24 18.53 0.17
C PRO A 116 -6.60 17.71 1.31
N GLU A 117 -7.19 17.74 2.52
CA GLU A 117 -6.72 17.01 3.68
C GLU A 117 -6.84 15.48 3.54
N TYR A 118 -7.68 14.99 2.63
CA TYR A 118 -7.89 13.56 2.42
C TYR A 118 -6.96 12.95 1.38
N VAL A 119 -6.38 13.77 0.50
CA VAL A 119 -5.50 13.30 -0.60
C VAL A 119 -4.31 12.47 -0.08
N PHE A 120 -3.79 12.82 1.09
CA PHE A 120 -2.67 12.11 1.71
C PHE A 120 -3.07 11.13 2.81
N SER A 121 -4.35 10.96 3.05
CA SER A 121 -4.88 10.03 4.05
C SER A 121 -5.03 8.62 3.47
N SER A 122 -4.20 7.70 3.89
CA SER A 122 -4.16 6.33 3.34
C SER A 122 -5.08 5.33 4.06
N SER A 123 -5.73 5.73 5.17
CA SER A 123 -6.57 4.80 5.94
C SER A 123 -7.73 5.51 6.60
N ALA A 124 -8.90 4.87 6.53
CA ALA A 124 -10.08 5.22 7.31
C ALA A 124 -10.63 4.00 8.05
N LYS A 125 -11.37 4.21 9.11
CA LYS A 125 -11.99 3.13 9.90
C LYS A 125 -13.37 3.53 10.37
N ILE A 126 -14.28 2.57 10.32
CA ILE A 126 -15.53 2.57 11.09
C ILE A 126 -15.36 1.60 12.26
N ILE A 127 -15.64 2.04 13.47
CA ILE A 127 -15.67 1.21 14.69
C ILE A 127 -16.96 1.51 15.43
N GLY A 128 -17.92 0.62 15.34
CA GLY A 128 -19.30 0.92 15.75
C GLY A 128 -19.87 2.06 14.92
N GLU A 129 -20.27 3.15 15.57
CA GLU A 129 -20.81 4.35 14.90
C GLU A 129 -19.75 5.42 14.58
N ARG A 130 -18.52 5.23 15.05
CA ARG A 130 -17.45 6.21 14.99
C ARG A 130 -16.60 6.03 13.72
N ILE A 131 -16.24 7.15 13.10
CA ILE A 131 -15.39 7.21 11.91
C ILE A 131 -14.05 7.84 12.29
N TYR A 132 -12.96 7.25 11.80
CA TYR A 132 -11.59 7.71 12.03
C TYR A 132 -10.86 7.80 10.71
N PHE A 133 -10.08 8.87 10.52
CA PHE A 133 -9.16 9.02 9.39
C PHE A 133 -7.72 9.06 9.87
N LEU A 134 -6.80 8.57 9.04
CA LEU A 134 -5.37 8.73 9.26
C LEU A 134 -4.94 10.08 8.65
N LEU A 135 -4.80 11.11 9.47
CA LEU A 135 -4.36 12.45 9.06
C LEU A 135 -3.00 12.74 9.67
N ASP A 136 -2.05 13.19 8.86
CA ASP A 136 -0.67 13.52 9.29
C ASP A 136 0.00 12.44 10.15
N GLY A 137 -0.23 11.17 9.81
CA GLY A 137 0.33 10.02 10.52
C GLY A 137 -0.44 9.58 11.79
N HIS A 138 -1.47 10.32 12.21
CA HIS A 138 -2.28 10.03 13.38
C HIS A 138 -3.69 9.57 13.01
N THR A 139 -4.24 8.63 13.78
CA THR A 139 -5.64 8.21 13.64
C THR A 139 -6.53 9.18 14.42
N VAL A 140 -7.30 10.00 13.72
CA VAL A 140 -8.11 11.09 14.26
C VAL A 140 -9.59 10.74 14.15
N LEU A 141 -10.33 10.87 15.28
CA LEU A 141 -11.79 10.75 15.30
C LEU A 141 -12.40 11.88 14.47
N GLN A 142 -13.33 11.54 13.61
CA GLN A 142 -14.03 12.49 12.75
C GLN A 142 -15.40 12.87 13.33
N PRO A 143 -15.94 14.04 12.97
CA PRO A 143 -17.29 14.43 13.37
C PRO A 143 -18.38 13.56 12.75
N GLN A 144 -18.12 12.94 11.59
CA GLN A 144 -19.05 12.05 10.92
C GLN A 144 -19.35 10.82 11.79
N LYS A 145 -20.61 10.40 11.76
CA LYS A 145 -21.08 9.16 12.38
C LYS A 145 -21.79 8.30 11.35
N ILE A 146 -21.92 7.02 11.61
CA ILE A 146 -22.71 6.09 10.83
C ILE A 146 -23.62 5.30 11.77
N SER A 147 -24.92 5.35 11.54
CA SER A 147 -25.88 4.58 12.34
C SER A 147 -25.69 3.07 12.17
N ALA A 148 -26.18 2.29 13.12
CA ALA A 148 -26.10 0.82 13.06
C ALA A 148 -26.80 0.27 11.82
N ASP A 149 -27.96 0.81 11.46
CA ASP A 149 -28.71 0.40 10.26
C ASP A 149 -27.95 0.75 8.97
N ARG A 150 -27.43 1.98 8.86
CA ARG A 150 -26.66 2.40 7.69
C ARG A 150 -25.36 1.59 7.55
N ARG A 151 -24.68 1.27 8.65
CA ARG A 151 -23.49 0.40 8.64
C ARG A 151 -23.84 -1.01 8.16
N LEU A 152 -24.98 -1.55 8.57
CA LEU A 152 -25.46 -2.85 8.09
C LEU A 152 -25.77 -2.84 6.59
N LYS A 153 -26.43 -1.79 6.09
CA LYS A 153 -26.71 -1.60 4.66
C LYS A 153 -25.41 -1.50 3.86
N LEU A 154 -24.46 -0.67 4.31
CA LEU A 154 -23.15 -0.53 3.67
C LEU A 154 -22.41 -1.86 3.60
N ARG A 155 -22.34 -2.62 4.70
CA ARG A 155 -21.72 -3.95 4.72
C ARG A 155 -22.35 -4.89 3.72
N ARG A 156 -23.68 -4.95 3.67
CA ARG A 156 -24.42 -5.80 2.72
C ARG A 156 -24.15 -5.41 1.28
N ALA A 157 -24.14 -4.12 0.95
CA ALA A 157 -23.86 -3.63 -0.39
C ALA A 157 -22.43 -4.01 -0.84
N LEU A 158 -21.43 -3.85 0.02
CA LEU A 158 -20.05 -4.24 -0.25
C LEU A 158 -19.91 -5.76 -0.49
N LEU A 159 -20.57 -6.59 0.32
CA LEU A 159 -20.53 -8.05 0.16
C LEU A 159 -21.28 -8.53 -1.09
N LEU A 160 -22.39 -7.91 -1.43
CA LEU A 160 -23.13 -8.21 -2.67
C LEU A 160 -22.31 -7.89 -3.92
N ALA A 161 -21.45 -6.87 -3.86
CA ALA A 161 -20.55 -6.51 -4.94
C ALA A 161 -19.37 -7.49 -5.10
N THR A 162 -19.15 -8.38 -4.12
CA THR A 162 -18.04 -9.34 -4.11
C THR A 162 -18.57 -10.78 -4.03
N PRO A 163 -18.93 -11.43 -5.15
CA PRO A 163 -19.68 -12.68 -5.19
C PRO A 163 -19.00 -13.89 -4.50
N LEU A 164 -17.68 -13.82 -4.34
CA LEU A 164 -16.90 -14.89 -3.70
C LEU A 164 -16.91 -14.80 -2.16
N GLU A 165 -17.39 -13.69 -1.60
CA GLU A 165 -17.46 -13.51 -0.15
C GLU A 165 -18.78 -13.99 0.43
N ARG A 166 -18.69 -14.86 1.44
CA ARG A 166 -19.86 -15.40 2.14
C ARG A 166 -20.15 -14.60 3.40
N ALA A 167 -21.36 -14.08 3.52
CA ALA A 167 -21.80 -13.19 4.61
C ALA A 167 -21.69 -13.80 6.04
N ASP A 168 -21.57 -15.12 6.14
CA ASP A 168 -21.49 -15.87 7.40
C ASP A 168 -20.08 -15.96 8.02
N LYS A 169 -19.03 -15.61 7.28
CA LYS A 169 -17.63 -15.75 7.76
C LYS A 169 -17.23 -14.78 8.88
N GLY A 170 -17.91 -13.67 9.05
CA GLY A 170 -17.57 -12.61 10.01
C GLY A 170 -16.24 -11.88 9.76
N PHE A 171 -15.55 -12.23 8.68
CA PHE A 171 -14.35 -11.58 8.16
C PHE A 171 -14.41 -11.56 6.64
N HIS A 172 -14.20 -10.39 6.02
CA HIS A 172 -14.30 -10.20 4.58
C HIS A 172 -13.27 -9.22 4.06
N GLU A 173 -12.85 -9.40 2.82
CA GLU A 173 -12.02 -8.47 2.07
C GLU A 173 -12.72 -8.09 0.76
N VAL A 174 -12.82 -6.80 0.52
CA VAL A 174 -13.48 -6.21 -0.65
C VAL A 174 -12.56 -5.17 -1.27
N TYR A 175 -12.53 -5.10 -2.58
CA TYR A 175 -11.72 -4.12 -3.32
C TYR A 175 -12.63 -3.26 -4.17
N LEU A 176 -12.55 -1.94 -3.99
CA LEU A 176 -13.25 -0.99 -4.86
C LEU A 176 -12.47 -0.76 -6.15
N ARG A 177 -13.14 -0.26 -7.18
CA ARG A 177 -12.53 0.00 -8.48
C ARG A 177 -11.36 1.01 -8.42
N ASN A 178 -11.44 2.00 -7.54
CA ASN A 178 -10.37 2.97 -7.30
C ASN A 178 -9.19 2.43 -6.47
N GLY A 179 -9.13 1.11 -6.24
CA GLY A 179 -8.05 0.46 -5.50
C GLY A 179 -8.16 0.52 -3.98
N ILE A 180 -9.26 1.04 -3.44
CA ILE A 180 -9.49 0.99 -1.99
C ILE A 180 -9.76 -0.46 -1.58
N ARG A 181 -8.92 -0.97 -0.67
CA ARG A 181 -9.12 -2.24 0.02
C ARG A 181 -9.95 -2.04 1.28
N ILE A 182 -10.97 -2.86 1.46
CA ILE A 182 -11.87 -2.82 2.61
C ILE A 182 -11.78 -4.15 3.35
N THR A 183 -11.46 -4.11 4.63
CA THR A 183 -11.47 -5.29 5.51
C THR A 183 -12.61 -5.14 6.51
N ILE A 184 -13.50 -6.12 6.57
CA ILE A 184 -14.70 -6.10 7.40
C ILE A 184 -14.60 -7.18 8.48
N PHE A 185 -14.76 -6.79 9.75
CA PHE A 185 -14.92 -7.69 10.88
C PHE A 185 -16.31 -7.48 11.47
N SER A 186 -17.09 -8.56 11.62
CA SER A 186 -18.46 -8.48 12.10
C SER A 186 -18.92 -9.76 12.80
N GLY A 187 -20.11 -9.74 13.39
CA GLY A 187 -20.72 -10.87 14.05
C GLY A 187 -19.88 -11.42 15.20
N SER A 188 -19.57 -12.73 15.19
CA SER A 188 -18.80 -13.39 16.25
C SER A 188 -17.34 -12.92 16.37
N ARG A 189 -16.85 -12.12 15.42
CA ARG A 189 -15.49 -11.58 15.41
C ARG A 189 -15.36 -10.24 16.12
N THR A 190 -16.48 -9.61 16.49
CA THR A 190 -16.52 -8.32 17.19
C THR A 190 -17.46 -8.38 18.39
N LYS A 191 -17.36 -7.41 19.31
CA LYS A 191 -18.38 -7.20 20.33
C LYS A 191 -19.67 -6.68 19.69
N ALA A 192 -20.80 -6.88 20.36
CA ALA A 192 -22.09 -6.37 19.89
C ALA A 192 -21.99 -4.86 19.57
N ASP A 193 -22.56 -4.46 18.45
CA ASP A 193 -22.57 -3.08 17.92
C ASP A 193 -21.21 -2.45 17.67
N GLN A 194 -20.12 -3.23 17.70
CA GLN A 194 -18.75 -2.78 17.43
C GLN A 194 -18.17 -3.42 16.17
N ASP A 195 -18.96 -3.57 15.12
CA ASP A 195 -18.47 -3.97 13.82
C ASP A 195 -17.36 -3.03 13.36
N ILE A 196 -16.33 -3.59 12.74
CA ILE A 196 -15.15 -2.84 12.29
C ILE A 196 -15.07 -2.94 10.78
N ILE A 197 -14.98 -1.80 10.10
CA ILE A 197 -14.70 -1.74 8.67
C ILE A 197 -13.47 -0.86 8.48
N VAL A 198 -12.38 -1.44 7.96
CA VAL A 198 -11.12 -0.74 7.72
C VAL A 198 -10.98 -0.50 6.23
N PHE A 199 -10.81 0.74 5.85
CA PHE A 199 -10.55 1.18 4.49
C PHE A 199 -9.08 1.54 4.35
N ARG A 200 -8.45 1.09 3.29
CA ARG A 200 -7.09 1.46 2.91
C ARG A 200 -7.10 1.91 1.47
N LYS A 201 -6.71 3.13 1.20
CA LYS A 201 -6.51 3.62 -0.15
C LYS A 201 -5.04 3.87 -0.43
N TYR A 202 -4.71 3.70 -1.67
CA TYR A 202 -3.41 4.06 -2.18
C TYR A 202 -3.38 5.58 -2.34
N VAL A 203 -2.53 6.20 -1.55
CA VAL A 203 -2.20 7.61 -1.76
C VAL A 203 -1.05 7.64 -2.75
N LEU A 204 -1.32 8.13 -3.96
CA LEU A 204 -0.31 8.37 -4.98
C LEU A 204 0.28 9.78 -4.76
N PRO A 205 1.30 9.95 -3.90
CA PRO A 205 2.07 11.17 -3.98
C PRO A 205 2.78 11.18 -5.33
N LYS A 206 3.19 12.34 -5.82
CA LYS A 206 4.17 12.39 -6.91
C LYS A 206 5.30 11.44 -6.58
N LEU A 207 5.43 10.35 -7.36
CA LEU A 207 6.34 9.25 -7.05
C LEU A 207 7.73 9.57 -7.62
N ASP A 208 8.48 10.40 -6.88
CA ASP A 208 9.87 10.72 -7.18
C ASP A 208 10.73 10.73 -5.90
N PHE A 209 12.06 10.67 -6.07
CA PHE A 209 12.98 10.72 -4.94
C PHE A 209 13.04 12.11 -4.29
N GLU A 210 12.66 13.17 -5.00
CA GLU A 210 12.61 14.54 -4.52
C GLU A 210 11.71 14.64 -3.28
N ILE A 211 10.53 14.00 -3.33
CA ILE A 211 9.60 14.00 -2.18
C ILE A 211 10.17 13.26 -0.95
N LEU A 212 10.98 12.21 -1.18
CA LEU A 212 11.64 11.50 -0.07
C LEU A 212 12.73 12.37 0.58
N THR A 213 13.38 13.23 -0.21
CA THR A 213 14.38 14.17 0.28
C THR A 213 13.75 15.33 1.04
N GLU A 214 12.68 15.91 0.52
CA GLU A 214 11.90 16.96 1.20
C GLU A 214 11.38 16.49 2.56
N ARG A 215 10.93 15.23 2.64
CA ARG A 215 10.51 14.59 3.88
C ARG A 215 11.68 14.10 4.75
N LYS A 216 12.92 14.35 4.33
CA LYS A 216 14.13 13.86 4.98
C LYS A 216 14.11 12.34 5.24
N THR A 217 13.47 11.58 4.36
CA THR A 217 13.48 10.11 4.36
C THR A 217 14.79 9.58 3.84
N ILE A 218 15.37 10.25 2.85
CA ILE A 218 16.70 9.99 2.28
C ILE A 218 17.51 11.29 2.22
N PRO A 219 18.84 11.22 2.17
CA PRO A 219 19.67 12.40 1.88
C PRO A 219 19.62 12.74 0.39
N CYS A 220 19.81 14.03 0.04
CA CYS A 220 19.67 14.48 -1.35
C CYS A 220 20.69 13.84 -2.30
N GLU A 221 21.88 13.55 -1.84
CA GLU A 221 22.93 12.87 -2.60
C GLU A 221 22.58 11.43 -2.98
N ALA A 222 21.69 10.77 -2.21
CA ALA A 222 21.24 9.41 -2.52
C ALA A 222 20.37 9.34 -3.78
N MET A 223 19.69 10.41 -4.18
CA MET A 223 18.82 10.42 -5.37
C MET A 223 19.57 10.01 -6.63
N THR A 224 20.71 10.64 -6.89
CA THR A 224 21.51 10.34 -8.08
C THR A 224 22.11 8.94 -7.99
N LEU A 225 22.54 8.53 -6.80
CA LEU A 225 23.05 7.18 -6.57
C LEU A 225 21.98 6.13 -6.91
N PHE A 226 20.76 6.31 -6.43
CA PHE A 226 19.65 5.39 -6.72
C PHE A 226 19.29 5.33 -8.22
N ARG A 227 19.33 6.47 -8.92
CA ARG A 227 19.13 6.47 -10.38
C ARG A 227 20.16 5.62 -11.13
N HIS A 228 21.41 5.63 -10.69
CA HIS A 228 22.44 4.74 -11.26
C HIS A 228 22.23 3.27 -10.85
N MET A 229 21.83 3.00 -9.62
CA MET A 229 21.48 1.64 -9.18
C MET A 229 20.31 1.06 -10.00
N ILE A 230 19.28 1.87 -10.29
CA ILE A 230 18.14 1.48 -11.13
C ILE A 230 18.61 1.18 -12.56
N LYS A 231 19.39 2.07 -13.17
CA LYS A 231 19.94 1.87 -14.53
C LYS A 231 20.87 0.66 -14.61
N ALA A 232 21.66 0.40 -13.56
CA ALA A 232 22.48 -0.78 -13.45
C ALA A 232 21.68 -2.08 -13.39
N GLY A 233 20.40 -2.02 -13.06
CA GLY A 233 19.52 -3.19 -13.03
C GLY A 233 19.77 -4.11 -11.85
N PHE A 234 20.21 -3.59 -10.72
CA PHE A 234 20.45 -4.38 -9.52
C PHE A 234 19.19 -5.03 -8.97
N ASN A 235 19.35 -6.21 -8.40
CA ASN A 235 18.32 -6.90 -7.63
C ASN A 235 18.31 -6.35 -6.20
N VAL A 236 17.18 -5.76 -5.78
CA VAL A 236 17.09 -4.98 -4.54
C VAL A 236 16.00 -5.48 -3.62
N LEU A 237 16.33 -5.68 -2.35
CA LEU A 237 15.38 -5.89 -1.27
C LEU A 237 15.09 -4.57 -0.55
N PHE A 238 13.84 -4.38 -0.15
CA PHE A 238 13.42 -3.28 0.72
C PHE A 238 12.92 -3.89 2.03
N SER A 239 13.67 -3.68 3.11
CA SER A 239 13.33 -4.21 4.43
C SER A 239 12.88 -3.11 5.39
N GLY A 240 12.10 -3.47 6.39
CA GLY A 240 11.66 -2.54 7.44
C GLY A 240 10.38 -3.01 8.12
N GLN A 241 10.10 -2.43 9.27
CA GLN A 241 8.89 -2.68 10.04
C GLN A 241 7.61 -2.26 9.28
N VAL A 242 6.45 -2.64 9.81
CA VAL A 242 5.15 -2.19 9.30
C VAL A 242 5.11 -0.66 9.32
N ARG A 243 4.58 -0.05 8.24
CA ARG A 243 4.48 1.42 8.05
C ARG A 243 5.82 2.17 7.94
N SER A 244 6.93 1.49 7.70
CA SER A 244 8.22 2.14 7.48
C SER A 244 8.37 2.79 6.09
N GLY A 245 7.44 2.54 5.16
CA GLY A 245 7.44 3.13 3.81
C GLY A 245 8.06 2.26 2.72
N LYS A 246 8.26 0.96 2.94
CA LYS A 246 8.82 0.01 1.95
C LYS A 246 8.07 0.05 0.62
N THR A 247 6.75 -0.12 0.66
CA THR A 247 5.92 -0.13 -0.55
C THR A 247 6.03 1.20 -1.32
N THR A 248 5.97 2.34 -0.61
CA THR A 248 6.18 3.65 -1.24
C THR A 248 7.56 3.78 -1.87
N PHE A 249 8.59 3.26 -1.22
CA PHE A 249 9.95 3.30 -1.74
C PHE A 249 10.10 2.40 -2.98
N LEU A 250 9.55 1.18 -2.96
CA LEU A 250 9.47 0.30 -4.12
C LEU A 250 8.76 0.96 -5.30
N GLN A 251 7.64 1.65 -5.05
CA GLN A 251 6.88 2.35 -6.09
C GLN A 251 7.68 3.48 -6.72
N ILE A 252 8.33 4.33 -5.90
CA ILE A 252 9.21 5.39 -6.39
C ILE A 252 10.36 4.79 -7.21
N TRP A 253 10.99 3.74 -6.69
CA TRP A 253 12.07 3.05 -7.39
C TRP A 253 11.63 2.51 -8.74
N GLN A 254 10.49 1.83 -8.80
CA GLN A 254 9.96 1.27 -10.04
C GLN A 254 9.47 2.34 -11.01
N SER A 255 8.88 3.43 -10.53
CA SER A 255 8.43 4.53 -11.39
C SER A 255 9.57 5.23 -12.14
N MET A 256 10.81 5.10 -11.64
CA MET A 256 12.04 5.61 -12.27
C MET A 256 12.69 4.59 -13.22
N GLU A 257 12.14 3.38 -13.34
CA GLU A 257 12.65 2.34 -14.24
C GLU A 257 12.40 2.70 -15.71
N ASN A 258 13.12 2.06 -16.61
CA ASN A 258 12.91 2.23 -18.04
C ASN A 258 11.50 1.77 -18.44
N ARG A 259 10.70 2.68 -18.99
CA ARG A 259 9.30 2.44 -19.38
C ARG A 259 9.13 1.50 -20.57
N GLY A 260 10.22 1.23 -21.31
CA GLY A 260 10.21 0.25 -22.41
C GLY A 260 10.38 -1.20 -21.99
N LEU A 261 10.51 -1.46 -20.67
CA LEU A 261 10.67 -2.81 -20.13
C LEU A 261 9.31 -3.40 -19.72
N GLU A 262 9.18 -4.71 -19.93
CA GLU A 262 8.02 -5.50 -19.53
C GLU A 262 8.21 -6.10 -18.13
N GLY A 263 7.18 -6.03 -17.30
CA GLY A 263 7.26 -6.44 -15.92
C GLY A 263 6.18 -7.40 -15.42
N LEU A 264 6.56 -8.17 -14.41
CA LEU A 264 5.65 -8.99 -13.63
C LEU A 264 5.64 -8.49 -12.18
N ALA A 265 4.47 -8.11 -11.67
CA ALA A 265 4.25 -7.81 -10.27
C ALA A 265 3.46 -8.95 -9.62
N VAL A 266 4.04 -9.57 -8.60
CA VAL A 266 3.41 -10.62 -7.79
C VAL A 266 3.20 -10.07 -6.39
N ALA A 267 1.94 -10.02 -5.97
CA ALA A 267 1.55 -9.52 -4.66
C ALA A 267 0.81 -10.59 -3.87
N THR A 268 1.11 -10.74 -2.60
CA THR A 268 0.30 -11.54 -1.68
C THR A 268 -0.97 -10.79 -1.29
N ASP A 269 -0.91 -9.46 -1.29
CA ASP A 269 -2.01 -8.52 -1.13
C ASP A 269 -1.95 -7.47 -2.24
N PRO A 270 -3.02 -7.21 -2.99
CA PRO A 270 -2.99 -6.27 -4.12
C PRO A 270 -3.01 -4.82 -3.62
N GLU A 271 -1.90 -4.37 -3.02
CA GLU A 271 -1.81 -3.01 -2.49
C GLU A 271 -1.43 -1.97 -3.55
N THR A 272 -0.63 -2.32 -4.55
CA THR A 272 -0.09 -1.37 -5.53
C THR A 272 -0.86 -1.41 -6.84
N PRO A 273 -1.54 -0.34 -7.23
CA PRO A 273 -2.22 -0.26 -8.52
C PRO A 273 -1.24 0.17 -9.64
N TRP A 274 -0.37 -0.74 -10.12
CA TRP A 274 0.62 -0.42 -11.15
C TRP A 274 -0.02 0.13 -12.43
N HIS A 275 -1.21 -0.35 -12.80
CA HIS A 275 -1.97 0.16 -13.93
C HIS A 275 -2.37 1.64 -13.80
N LEU A 276 -2.40 2.21 -12.59
CA LEU A 276 -2.61 3.65 -12.35
C LEU A 276 -1.29 4.40 -12.21
N ILE A 277 -0.28 3.78 -11.60
CA ILE A 277 1.05 4.39 -11.38
C ILE A 277 1.83 4.50 -12.69
N MET A 278 1.78 3.46 -13.50
CA MET A 278 2.55 3.33 -14.75
C MET A 278 1.62 2.82 -15.88
N PRO A 279 0.61 3.61 -16.29
CA PRO A 279 -0.42 3.15 -17.23
C PRO A 279 0.12 2.80 -18.62
N ASP A 280 1.25 3.35 -19.00
CA ASP A 280 1.88 3.14 -20.32
C ASP A 280 2.87 1.96 -20.32
N VAL A 281 3.09 1.30 -19.16
CA VAL A 281 4.08 0.24 -19.02
C VAL A 281 3.40 -1.12 -18.91
N PRO A 282 3.83 -2.13 -19.68
CA PRO A 282 3.23 -3.46 -19.64
C PRO A 282 3.64 -4.18 -18.35
N ILE A 283 2.91 -3.98 -17.27
CA ILE A 283 3.10 -4.65 -15.98
C ILE A 283 1.96 -5.64 -15.77
N MET A 284 2.26 -6.92 -15.86
CA MET A 284 1.33 -7.96 -15.46
C MET A 284 1.22 -8.02 -13.94
N GLN A 285 0.02 -7.89 -13.40
CA GLN A 285 -0.21 -7.95 -11.97
C GLN A 285 -0.93 -9.24 -11.59
N ILE A 286 -0.32 -10.02 -10.70
CA ILE A 286 -0.85 -11.28 -10.20
C ILE A 286 -0.96 -11.22 -8.69
N VAL A 287 -2.11 -11.63 -8.18
CA VAL A 287 -2.36 -11.76 -6.74
C VAL A 287 -2.41 -13.24 -6.41
N ALA A 288 -1.45 -13.71 -5.62
CA ALA A 288 -1.40 -15.09 -5.16
C ALA A 288 -0.52 -15.20 -3.91
N ASP A 289 -0.90 -16.09 -3.00
CA ASP A 289 -0.13 -16.45 -1.82
C ASP A 289 -0.07 -17.97 -1.63
N GLY A 290 0.83 -18.43 -0.78
CA GLY A 290 0.91 -19.81 -0.33
C GLY A 290 0.75 -20.83 -1.46
N GLU A 291 -0.25 -21.71 -1.33
CA GLU A 291 -0.53 -22.80 -2.30
C GLU A 291 -0.94 -22.27 -3.69
N GLN A 292 -1.60 -21.11 -3.77
CA GLN A 292 -1.95 -20.51 -5.05
C GLN A 292 -0.69 -20.08 -5.80
N LEU A 293 0.27 -19.46 -5.09
CA LEU A 293 1.54 -19.08 -5.66
C LEU A 293 2.38 -20.30 -6.07
N GLU A 294 2.37 -21.37 -5.26
CA GLU A 294 3.03 -22.63 -5.60
C GLU A 294 2.45 -23.23 -6.90
N ALA A 295 1.13 -23.16 -7.10
CA ALA A 295 0.49 -23.64 -8.33
C ALA A 295 0.89 -22.85 -9.58
N LEU A 296 1.09 -21.53 -9.45
CA LEU A 296 1.49 -20.64 -10.55
C LEU A 296 2.99 -20.63 -10.82
N TYR A 297 3.80 -21.13 -9.90
CA TYR A 297 5.26 -21.03 -9.86
C TYR A 297 5.95 -21.31 -11.20
N LYS A 298 5.65 -22.46 -11.85
CA LYS A 298 6.28 -22.84 -13.12
C LYS A 298 5.92 -21.89 -14.26
N SER A 299 4.72 -21.34 -14.25
CA SER A 299 4.26 -20.40 -15.26
C SER A 299 4.95 -19.04 -15.08
N LEU A 300 5.10 -18.59 -13.83
CA LEU A 300 5.76 -17.32 -13.52
C LEU A 300 7.26 -17.36 -13.85
N LEU A 301 7.94 -18.48 -13.63
CA LEU A 301 9.36 -18.65 -14.04
C LEU A 301 9.58 -18.73 -15.56
N ARG A 302 8.54 -19.01 -16.34
CA ARG A 302 8.62 -19.06 -17.81
C ARG A 302 8.18 -17.77 -18.48
N GLY A 303 7.78 -16.77 -17.68
CA GLY A 303 7.40 -15.47 -18.20
C GLY A 303 8.59 -14.77 -18.85
N ASP A 304 8.33 -14.09 -19.95
CA ASP A 304 9.31 -13.32 -20.70
C ASP A 304 9.34 -11.88 -20.14
N ASN A 305 9.79 -11.74 -18.88
CA ASN A 305 9.77 -10.48 -18.17
C ASN A 305 11.17 -9.93 -18.00
N ASP A 306 11.36 -8.63 -18.28
CA ASP A 306 12.62 -7.92 -18.04
C ASP A 306 12.88 -7.68 -16.54
N TYR A 307 11.83 -7.57 -15.74
CA TYR A 307 11.91 -7.39 -14.29
C TYR A 307 10.75 -8.03 -13.53
N VAL A 308 10.99 -8.30 -12.24
CA VAL A 308 9.95 -8.83 -11.34
C VAL A 308 9.87 -8.02 -10.05
N LEU A 309 8.64 -7.70 -9.67
CA LEU A 309 8.29 -7.04 -8.41
C LEU A 309 7.61 -8.06 -7.49
N MET A 310 8.21 -8.34 -6.34
CA MET A 310 7.63 -9.21 -5.32
C MET A 310 7.14 -8.33 -4.17
N GLU A 311 5.84 -8.06 -4.14
CA GLU A 311 5.26 -7.18 -3.13
C GLU A 311 4.91 -7.96 -1.88
N GLU A 312 5.48 -7.50 -0.75
CA GLU A 312 5.20 -8.02 0.58
C GLU A 312 5.40 -9.54 0.75
N MET A 313 6.61 -10.01 0.48
CA MET A 313 6.95 -11.42 0.69
C MET A 313 6.75 -11.81 2.17
N ARG A 314 5.86 -12.76 2.43
CA ARG A 314 5.49 -13.20 3.79
C ARG A 314 5.75 -14.68 4.05
N ASP A 315 5.77 -15.51 3.03
CA ASP A 315 5.82 -16.96 3.13
C ASP A 315 6.94 -17.60 2.29
N ALA A 316 7.16 -18.87 2.52
CA ALA A 316 8.21 -19.65 1.85
C ALA A 316 8.06 -19.69 0.32
N ALA A 317 6.83 -19.69 -0.20
CA ALA A 317 6.56 -19.74 -1.64
C ALA A 317 7.02 -18.44 -2.32
N ALA A 318 6.68 -17.29 -1.72
CA ALA A 318 7.10 -15.97 -2.20
C ALA A 318 8.63 -15.80 -2.12
N PHE A 319 9.25 -16.20 -1.01
CA PHE A 319 10.71 -16.16 -0.86
C PHE A 319 11.42 -17.04 -1.90
N LYS A 320 10.94 -18.28 -2.09
CA LYS A 320 11.52 -19.19 -3.06
C LYS A 320 11.39 -18.65 -4.49
N LEU A 321 10.22 -18.14 -4.87
CA LEU A 321 9.99 -17.57 -6.20
C LEU A 321 10.95 -16.40 -6.45
N ALA A 322 11.08 -15.46 -5.51
CA ALA A 322 11.98 -14.32 -5.63
C ALA A 322 13.44 -14.75 -5.83
N VAL A 323 13.91 -15.75 -5.06
CA VAL A 323 15.28 -16.27 -5.18
C VAL A 323 15.48 -16.97 -6.52
N ASP A 324 14.54 -17.80 -6.95
CA ASP A 324 14.68 -18.55 -8.20
C ASP A 324 14.62 -17.63 -9.44
N ILE A 325 13.78 -16.60 -9.43
CA ILE A 325 13.77 -15.57 -10.46
C ILE A 325 15.10 -14.82 -10.49
N ALA A 326 15.55 -14.33 -9.32
CA ALA A 326 16.81 -13.57 -9.26
C ALA A 326 18.05 -14.42 -9.61
N THR A 327 17.98 -15.76 -9.48
CA THR A 327 19.04 -16.70 -9.91
C THR A 327 18.92 -17.15 -11.35
N SER A 328 17.75 -17.04 -11.99
CA SER A 328 17.53 -17.48 -13.37
C SER A 328 18.13 -16.55 -14.43
N GLY A 329 18.80 -15.48 -14.01
CA GLY A 329 19.38 -14.47 -14.90
C GLY A 329 18.49 -13.24 -15.11
N THR A 330 17.28 -13.22 -14.54
CA THR A 330 16.44 -12.02 -14.51
C THR A 330 17.08 -10.97 -13.62
N SER A 331 17.47 -9.85 -14.19
CA SER A 331 17.91 -8.66 -13.45
C SER A 331 16.69 -7.83 -13.01
N ARG A 332 16.94 -6.78 -12.20
CA ARG A 332 15.91 -5.82 -11.81
C ARG A 332 14.79 -6.44 -10.94
N CYS A 333 15.09 -7.55 -10.24
CA CYS A 333 14.17 -8.09 -9.24
C CYS A 333 14.13 -7.17 -8.02
N LYS A 334 12.92 -6.76 -7.65
CA LYS A 334 12.69 -5.89 -6.49
C LYS A 334 11.68 -6.55 -5.57
N ALA A 335 11.99 -6.60 -4.27
CA ALA A 335 11.10 -7.25 -3.33
C ALA A 335 11.00 -6.50 -2.01
N THR A 336 9.83 -6.51 -1.39
CA THR A 336 9.63 -5.97 -0.04
C THR A 336 9.49 -7.09 0.98
N VAL A 337 10.10 -6.91 2.14
CA VAL A 337 10.05 -7.87 3.23
C VAL A 337 9.87 -7.16 4.57
N HIS A 338 9.04 -7.73 5.43
CA HIS A 338 8.87 -7.24 6.80
C HIS A 338 9.99 -7.79 7.70
N ASP A 339 11.06 -7.03 7.84
CA ASP A 339 12.12 -7.32 8.80
C ASP A 339 12.76 -6.01 9.28
N ALA A 340 13.20 -5.97 10.54
CA ALA A 340 13.81 -4.80 11.13
C ALA A 340 15.32 -4.67 10.78
N SER A 341 15.92 -5.75 10.29
CA SER A 341 17.35 -5.85 9.98
C SER A 341 17.55 -6.49 8.62
N GLY A 342 18.15 -5.74 7.69
CA GLY A 342 18.51 -6.27 6.36
C GLY A 342 19.56 -7.37 6.44
N ILE A 343 20.33 -7.45 7.53
CA ILE A 343 21.33 -8.52 7.75
C ILE A 343 20.63 -9.86 7.98
N ASP A 344 19.47 -9.86 8.66
CA ASP A 344 18.75 -11.07 9.04
C ASP A 344 17.79 -11.55 7.96
N VAL A 345 17.42 -10.69 7.01
CA VAL A 345 16.52 -11.02 5.89
C VAL A 345 16.95 -12.29 5.13
N PRO A 346 18.22 -12.46 4.70
CA PRO A 346 18.63 -13.65 3.99
C PRO A 346 18.44 -14.94 4.79
N TYR A 347 18.72 -14.89 6.10
CA TYR A 347 18.54 -16.06 6.97
C TYR A 347 17.06 -16.44 7.12
N ARG A 348 16.21 -15.46 7.33
CA ARG A 348 14.77 -15.68 7.41
C ARG A 348 14.25 -16.30 6.11
N MET A 349 14.61 -15.75 4.95
CA MET A 349 14.23 -16.28 3.64
C MET A 349 14.71 -17.73 3.49
N ALA A 350 15.99 -18.00 3.78
CA ALA A 350 16.57 -19.33 3.66
C ALA A 350 15.91 -20.35 4.60
N SER A 351 15.66 -19.94 5.85
CA SER A 351 15.03 -20.80 6.86
C SER A 351 13.62 -21.18 6.44
N GLU A 352 12.79 -20.23 6.02
CA GLU A 352 11.42 -20.48 5.55
C GLU A 352 11.40 -21.40 4.30
N ILE A 353 12.28 -21.14 3.34
CA ILE A 353 12.41 -21.96 2.12
C ILE A 353 12.78 -23.40 2.48
N VAL A 354 13.81 -23.58 3.32
CA VAL A 354 14.30 -24.91 3.69
C VAL A 354 13.27 -25.66 4.54
N ASN A 355 12.60 -24.99 5.46
CA ASN A 355 11.55 -25.59 6.29
C ASN A 355 10.37 -26.11 5.44
N ARG A 356 9.97 -25.39 4.39
CA ARG A 356 8.84 -25.75 3.53
C ARG A 356 9.21 -26.76 2.44
N PHE A 357 10.34 -26.52 1.75
CA PHE A 357 10.70 -27.24 0.52
C PHE A 357 11.88 -28.19 0.69
N GLY A 358 12.51 -28.19 1.85
CA GLY A 358 13.76 -28.95 2.10
C GLY A 358 14.99 -28.30 1.48
N GLY A 359 16.13 -28.94 1.61
CA GLY A 359 17.39 -28.48 1.07
C GLY A 359 18.42 -28.09 2.13
N ASN A 360 19.50 -27.46 1.70
CA ASN A 360 20.59 -27.03 2.58
C ASN A 360 20.52 -25.52 2.81
N ILE A 361 20.55 -25.11 4.07
CA ILE A 361 20.43 -23.70 4.45
C ILE A 361 21.61 -22.85 3.94
N ASN A 362 22.85 -23.38 4.01
CA ASN A 362 24.02 -22.64 3.53
C ASN A 362 23.98 -22.44 2.02
N SER A 363 23.60 -23.48 1.26
CA SER A 363 23.42 -23.35 -0.20
C SER A 363 22.32 -22.36 -0.56
N THR A 364 21.23 -22.32 0.23
CA THR A 364 20.15 -21.35 0.01
C THR A 364 20.61 -19.94 0.36
N LEU A 365 21.37 -19.76 1.44
CA LEU A 365 21.97 -18.48 1.82
C LEU A 365 22.94 -17.97 0.75
N ALA A 366 23.85 -18.83 0.27
CA ALA A 366 24.77 -18.50 -0.82
C ALA A 366 24.03 -18.01 -2.07
N ARG A 367 22.93 -18.69 -2.44
CA ARG A 367 22.06 -18.25 -3.55
C ARG A 367 21.44 -16.89 -3.29
N ILE A 368 20.91 -16.62 -2.09
CA ILE A 368 20.29 -15.33 -1.77
C ILE A 368 21.32 -14.21 -1.84
N PHE A 369 22.50 -14.38 -1.20
CA PHE A 369 23.56 -13.39 -1.22
C PHE A 369 24.20 -13.18 -2.60
N GLY A 370 24.17 -14.19 -3.48
CA GLY A 370 24.61 -14.10 -4.86
C GLY A 370 23.58 -13.48 -5.79
N SER A 371 22.30 -13.60 -5.47
CA SER A 371 21.19 -13.16 -6.33
C SER A 371 20.78 -11.72 -6.09
N PHE A 372 20.59 -11.32 -4.82
CA PHE A 372 20.27 -9.95 -4.44
C PHE A 372 21.56 -9.16 -4.23
N ASP A 373 21.62 -7.97 -4.80
CA ASP A 373 22.81 -7.12 -4.75
C ASP A 373 22.78 -6.17 -3.57
N TYR A 374 21.61 -5.61 -3.26
CA TYR A 374 21.44 -4.62 -2.20
C TYR A 374 20.17 -4.85 -1.40
N CYS A 375 20.22 -4.41 -0.14
CA CYS A 375 19.06 -4.27 0.72
C CYS A 375 18.99 -2.83 1.25
N ILE A 376 17.87 -2.16 1.00
CA ILE A 376 17.58 -0.84 1.54
C ILE A 376 16.72 -1.01 2.78
N GLU A 377 17.27 -0.63 3.92
CA GLU A 377 16.59 -0.70 5.20
C GLU A 377 15.82 0.58 5.47
N LEU A 378 14.54 0.45 5.80
CA LEU A 378 13.63 1.54 6.15
C LEU A 378 13.16 1.42 7.59
N ALA A 379 13.12 2.53 8.30
CA ALA A 379 12.65 2.60 9.69
C ALA A 379 11.73 3.81 9.89
N ARG A 380 11.04 3.85 11.03
CA ARG A 380 10.36 5.03 11.54
C ARG A 380 11.20 5.60 12.69
N ASP A 381 11.65 6.84 12.55
CA ASP A 381 12.21 7.59 13.66
C ASP A 381 11.06 8.10 14.53
N THR A 382 10.89 7.47 15.70
CA THR A 382 9.80 7.79 16.62
C THR A 382 9.98 9.11 17.36
N ARG A 383 11.19 9.70 17.33
CA ARG A 383 11.49 10.99 17.97
C ARG A 383 11.00 12.16 17.12
N GLU A 384 11.16 12.04 15.79
CA GLU A 384 10.76 13.06 14.83
C GLU A 384 9.50 12.65 14.03
N ASP A 385 8.90 11.50 14.37
CA ASP A 385 7.74 10.88 13.72
C ASP A 385 7.85 10.83 12.18
N ARG A 386 9.02 10.51 11.68
CA ARG A 386 9.30 10.44 10.24
C ARG A 386 9.82 9.09 9.81
N LYS A 387 9.62 8.78 8.54
CA LYS A 387 10.23 7.59 7.89
C LYS A 387 11.64 7.95 7.45
N ILE A 388 12.57 7.03 7.65
CA ILE A 388 13.98 7.22 7.27
C ILE A 388 14.53 5.97 6.59
N MET A 389 15.44 6.18 5.66
CA MET A 389 16.35 5.15 5.19
C MET A 389 17.41 4.92 6.26
N LYS A 390 17.31 3.78 6.96
CA LYS A 390 18.23 3.40 8.04
C LYS A 390 19.60 3.02 7.49
N GLY A 391 19.64 2.40 6.29
CA GLY A 391 20.89 2.02 5.66
C GLY A 391 20.73 1.40 4.29
N ILE A 392 21.85 1.25 3.60
CA ILE A 392 21.98 0.51 2.35
C ILE A 392 23.03 -0.58 2.61
N LEU A 393 22.61 -1.83 2.51
CA LEU A 393 23.47 -3.01 2.60
C LEU A 393 23.78 -3.53 1.21
N GLU A 394 25.05 -3.80 0.95
CA GLU A 394 25.49 -4.62 -0.17
C GLU A 394 25.54 -6.07 0.28
N TYR A 395 25.03 -6.99 -0.54
CA TYR A 395 25.18 -8.43 -0.36
C TYR A 395 26.21 -9.00 -1.32
N GLU A 396 26.99 -9.95 -0.84
CA GLU A 396 27.99 -10.65 -1.62
C GLU A 396 28.11 -12.11 -1.19
N TYR A 397 28.15 -12.99 -2.15
CA TYR A 397 28.65 -14.36 -1.99
C TYR A 397 29.98 -14.47 -2.72
N ASP A 398 31.01 -14.84 -1.99
CA ASP A 398 32.33 -15.17 -2.56
C ASP A 398 32.44 -16.67 -2.74
N ASP A 399 32.39 -17.11 -4.01
CA ASP A 399 32.45 -18.50 -4.42
C ASP A 399 33.84 -19.15 -4.22
N ILE A 400 34.90 -18.34 -4.11
CA ILE A 400 36.25 -18.83 -3.89
C ILE A 400 36.46 -19.23 -2.41
N SER A 401 35.98 -18.37 -1.51
CA SER A 401 36.09 -18.60 -0.06
C SER A 401 34.88 -19.27 0.55
N ASP A 402 33.86 -19.58 -0.25
CA ASP A 402 32.54 -20.05 0.18
C ASP A 402 31.98 -19.24 1.37
N CYS A 403 32.01 -17.92 1.24
CA CYS A 403 31.58 -17.00 2.29
C CYS A 403 30.52 -16.03 1.81
N VAL A 404 29.56 -15.76 2.69
CA VAL A 404 28.59 -14.68 2.51
C VAL A 404 28.99 -13.45 3.32
N CYS A 405 28.74 -12.28 2.78
CA CYS A 405 29.07 -11.02 3.43
C CYS A 405 27.97 -9.97 3.16
N ALA A 406 27.61 -9.25 4.21
CA ALA A 406 26.84 -8.01 4.10
C ALA A 406 27.72 -6.82 4.47
N ARG A 407 27.63 -5.71 3.73
CA ARG A 407 28.36 -4.47 4.01
C ARG A 407 27.41 -3.29 3.97
N TYR A 408 27.50 -2.42 4.95
CA TYR A 408 26.83 -1.13 4.83
C TYR A 408 27.67 -0.18 3.97
N ILE A 409 27.11 0.27 2.87
CA ILE A 409 27.66 1.37 2.07
C ILE A 409 27.08 2.72 2.52
N CYS A 410 25.95 2.72 3.24
CA CYS A 410 25.38 3.89 3.89
C CYS A 410 24.66 3.47 5.18
N ARG A 411 24.79 4.29 6.24
CA ARG A 411 24.05 4.11 7.51
C ARG A 411 23.59 5.46 8.05
N TYR A 412 22.37 5.49 8.56
CA TYR A 412 21.87 6.62 9.33
C TYR A 412 22.38 6.55 10.77
N ASP A 413 23.04 7.60 11.22
CA ASP A 413 23.44 7.74 12.61
C ASP A 413 22.32 8.47 13.38
N PHE A 414 21.63 7.73 14.22
CA PHE A 414 20.53 8.27 15.05
C PHE A 414 20.98 9.29 16.10
N VAL A 415 22.28 9.37 16.42
CA VAL A 415 22.80 10.33 17.39
C VAL A 415 23.01 11.70 16.72
N SER A 416 23.70 11.70 15.58
CA SER A 416 24.00 12.94 14.84
C SER A 416 22.88 13.36 13.88
N GLY A 417 21.93 12.47 13.57
CA GLY A 417 20.87 12.72 12.58
C GLY A 417 21.39 12.78 11.13
N LYS A 418 22.54 12.15 10.84
CA LYS A 418 23.18 12.21 9.52
C LYS A 418 23.35 10.83 8.91
N TRP A 419 23.38 10.79 7.58
CA TRP A 419 23.80 9.60 6.84
C TRP A 419 25.31 9.60 6.68
N LEU A 420 25.90 8.47 7.02
CA LEU A 420 27.34 8.23 6.90
C LEU A 420 27.56 7.24 5.76
N TRP A 421 28.50 7.57 4.86
CA TRP A 421 28.82 6.77 3.69
C TRP A 421 30.14 6.02 3.89
N SER A 422 30.30 4.86 3.24
CA SER A 422 31.51 4.03 3.24
C SER A 422 31.88 3.63 1.83
N SER A 423 33.17 3.74 1.48
CA SER A 423 33.71 3.23 0.21
C SER A 423 33.93 1.71 0.24
N GLY A 424 33.82 1.10 1.44
CA GLY A 424 33.96 -0.35 1.59
C GLY A 424 32.85 -1.07 0.82
N ARG A 425 33.21 -1.70 -0.30
CA ARG A 425 32.33 -2.50 -1.15
C ARG A 425 32.95 -3.84 -1.48
N GLY A 426 32.12 -4.77 -1.99
CA GLY A 426 32.56 -6.06 -2.49
C GLY A 426 33.19 -5.98 -3.89
N ARG A 427 33.26 -7.11 -4.56
CA ARG A 427 33.67 -7.15 -5.95
C ARG A 427 32.74 -6.30 -6.82
N SER A 428 33.29 -5.68 -7.87
CA SER A 428 32.49 -4.92 -8.83
C SER A 428 31.41 -5.81 -9.44
N LYS A 429 30.16 -5.30 -9.44
CA LYS A 429 29.04 -6.00 -10.07
C LYS A 429 29.08 -5.98 -11.61
N SER A 430 30.13 -5.36 -12.21
CA SER A 430 30.30 -5.30 -13.67
C SER A 430 30.45 -6.67 -14.33
N GLU A 431 30.97 -7.68 -13.61
CA GLU A 431 31.03 -9.05 -14.13
C GLU A 431 29.64 -9.71 -14.19
N LYS A 432 28.80 -9.43 -13.20
CA LYS A 432 27.41 -9.93 -13.14
C LYS A 432 26.51 -9.23 -14.16
N TYR A 433 26.75 -7.94 -14.41
CA TYR A 433 25.96 -7.08 -15.30
C TYR A 433 26.82 -6.40 -16.38
N PRO A 434 27.39 -7.13 -17.34
CA PRO A 434 28.37 -6.58 -18.28
C PRO A 434 27.83 -5.48 -19.19
N GLN A 435 26.53 -5.53 -19.54
CA GLN A 435 25.88 -4.50 -20.35
C GLN A 435 25.71 -3.16 -19.62
N GLN A 436 25.70 -3.15 -18.29
CA GLN A 436 25.51 -2.00 -17.42
C GLN A 436 26.83 -1.48 -16.79
N THR A 437 27.98 -1.94 -17.29
CA THR A 437 29.30 -1.61 -16.72
C THR A 437 29.52 -0.09 -16.54
N THR A 438 29.05 0.74 -17.45
CA THR A 438 29.19 2.21 -17.35
C THR A 438 28.43 2.78 -16.16
N GLU A 439 27.17 2.35 -15.96
CA GLU A 439 26.34 2.79 -14.85
C GLU A 439 26.90 2.30 -13.51
N ILE A 440 27.40 1.05 -13.47
CA ILE A 440 28.03 0.47 -12.28
C ILE A 440 29.28 1.24 -11.89
N LYS A 441 30.19 1.52 -12.85
CA LYS A 441 31.40 2.32 -12.57
C LYS A 441 31.05 3.74 -12.10
N THR A 442 29.99 4.34 -12.65
CA THR A 442 29.53 5.64 -12.21
C THR A 442 29.00 5.59 -10.78
N PHE A 443 28.18 4.57 -10.45
CA PHE A 443 27.72 4.32 -9.09
C PHE A 443 28.90 4.14 -8.11
N GLU A 444 29.89 3.31 -8.46
CA GLU A 444 31.08 3.05 -7.63
C GLU A 444 31.87 4.33 -7.37
N ARG A 445 32.11 5.16 -8.41
CA ARG A 445 32.79 6.44 -8.27
C ARG A 445 32.02 7.40 -7.38
N MET A 446 30.70 7.52 -7.54
CA MET A 446 29.89 8.36 -6.68
C MET A 446 29.93 7.91 -5.22
N LEU A 447 29.96 6.62 -4.97
CA LEU A 447 30.10 6.09 -3.61
C LEU A 447 31.45 6.48 -3.00
N ASP A 448 32.54 6.42 -3.78
CA ASP A 448 33.87 6.89 -3.36
C ASP A 448 33.86 8.40 -3.04
N GLU A 449 33.20 9.20 -3.87
CA GLU A 449 33.05 10.65 -3.64
C GLU A 449 32.24 10.94 -2.35
N LEU A 450 31.09 10.30 -2.18
CA LEU A 450 30.22 10.48 -1.00
C LEU A 450 30.87 10.06 0.30
N SER A 451 31.67 9.00 0.26
CA SER A 451 32.40 8.49 1.42
C SER A 451 33.69 9.27 1.71
N GLY A 452 34.14 10.12 0.78
CA GLY A 452 35.48 10.73 0.81
C GLY A 452 36.59 9.69 0.72
N GLY A 453 36.34 8.55 0.07
CA GLY A 453 37.26 7.43 -0.02
C GLY A 453 37.46 6.64 1.29
N VAL A 454 36.65 6.92 2.32
CA VAL A 454 36.81 6.28 3.64
C VAL A 454 36.04 4.95 3.65
N ASP A 455 36.79 3.84 3.80
CA ASP A 455 36.19 2.56 4.20
C ASP A 455 36.02 2.51 5.72
N ARG A 456 34.77 2.40 6.17
CA ARG A 456 34.43 2.36 7.60
C ARG A 456 34.50 0.96 8.21
N GLY A 457 34.85 -0.04 7.41
CA GLY A 457 34.98 -1.42 7.89
C GLY A 457 33.63 -2.06 8.30
N TRP A 458 32.50 -1.58 7.78
CA TRP A 458 31.17 -2.09 8.13
C TRP A 458 30.85 -3.41 7.43
N ARG A 459 31.78 -4.31 7.44
CA ARG A 459 31.62 -5.67 6.90
C ARG A 459 31.10 -6.59 8.00
N ILE A 460 30.07 -7.35 7.69
CA ILE A 460 29.43 -8.29 8.59
C ILE A 460 29.35 -9.64 7.89
N THR A 461 30.01 -10.64 8.43
CA THR A 461 29.77 -12.03 8.10
C THR A 461 28.73 -12.55 9.08
N PRO A 462 27.52 -12.90 8.63
CA PRO A 462 26.48 -13.31 9.53
C PRO A 462 26.88 -14.56 10.32
N ALA A 463 26.69 -14.53 11.64
CA ALA A 463 27.08 -15.63 12.54
C ALA A 463 26.34 -16.96 12.27
N TYR A 464 25.21 -16.89 11.61
CA TYR A 464 24.41 -18.05 11.22
C TYR A 464 24.95 -18.77 9.97
N TYR A 465 25.78 -18.10 9.17
CA TYR A 465 26.45 -18.75 8.05
C TYR A 465 27.70 -19.46 8.57
N ARG A 466 27.65 -20.76 8.51
CA ARG A 466 28.84 -21.61 8.76
C ARG A 466 29.22 -22.18 7.40
N GLY A 467 30.21 -21.57 6.75
CA GLY A 467 30.82 -22.14 5.57
C GLY A 467 31.19 -23.60 5.82
N ALA A 468 31.24 -24.39 4.80
CA ALA A 468 31.69 -25.78 4.93
C ALA A 468 33.11 -25.75 5.53
N VAL A 469 33.22 -26.25 6.77
CA VAL A 469 34.52 -26.53 7.42
C VAL A 469 35.09 -27.78 6.80
#